data_473a746176249c3090e4a9939490f8e1
#
_entry.id   473a746176249c3090e4a9939490f8e1
#
_cell.length_a   1.000
_cell.length_b   1.000
_cell.length_c   1.000
_cell.angle_alpha   90.00
_cell.angle_beta   90.00
_cell.angle_gamma   90.00
#
_symmetry.space_group_name_H-M   'P 1'
#
loop_
_entity.id
_entity.type
_entity.pdbx_description
1 polymer ?
#
loop_
_entity_poly.entity_id
_entity_poly.type
_entity_poly.pdbx_seq_one_letter_code
_entity_poly.pdbx_strand_id
1 'polypeptide(L)'
;MTAPRLFLVEQRLPRTTHAELALLQATLTEACLRLTARGEAVRYLGSTYLPGPQRLLSLFEAATAEIVRTVSESSQVPATSLEAAIELPRPRRRGGVHHIPRGR
;
A
#
# COMPACT_ATOMS: atom_id res chain seq x y z
N MET A 1 -13.92 -19.94 4.15
CA MET A 1 -13.64 -18.60 4.07
C MET A 1 -12.18 -18.30 4.12
N THR A 2 -11.71 -17.49 3.26
CA THR A 2 -10.30 -17.18 3.15
C THR A 2 -9.95 -15.97 3.98
N ALA A 3 -8.96 -16.11 4.83
CA ALA A 3 -8.51 -14.96 5.60
C ALA A 3 -7.89 -13.94 4.68
N PRO A 4 -8.04 -12.68 4.97
CA PRO A 4 -7.38 -11.65 4.16
C PRO A 4 -5.88 -11.74 4.30
N ARG A 5 -5.18 -11.41 3.24
CA ARG A 5 -3.73 -11.40 3.21
C ARG A 5 -3.25 -10.04 2.77
N LEU A 6 -1.99 -9.77 3.04
CA LEU A 6 -1.39 -8.52 2.65
C LEU A 6 -0.67 -8.67 1.32
N PHE A 7 -0.75 -7.62 0.52
CA PHE A 7 -0.06 -7.60 -0.77
C PHE A 7 0.62 -6.25 -0.94
N LEU A 8 1.83 -6.28 -1.44
CA LEU A 8 2.58 -5.07 -1.73
C LEU A 8 2.65 -4.88 -3.23
N VAL A 9 2.26 -3.71 -3.68
CA VAL A 9 2.30 -3.37 -5.10
C VAL A 9 3.35 -2.31 -5.30
N GLU A 10 4.22 -2.50 -6.27
CA GLU A 10 5.21 -1.51 -6.61
C GLU A 10 4.88 -0.94 -7.97
N GLN A 11 4.90 0.39 -8.08
CA GLN A 11 4.64 1.08 -9.33
C GLN A 11 5.72 2.11 -9.55
N ARG A 12 6.07 2.35 -10.79
CA ARG A 12 7.07 3.33 -11.11
C ARG A 12 6.38 4.64 -11.42
N LEU A 13 6.78 5.70 -10.71
CA LEU A 13 6.16 7.01 -10.88
C LEU A 13 7.22 8.07 -11.01
N PRO A 14 7.74 8.26 -12.22
CA PRO A 14 8.75 9.30 -12.41
C PRO A 14 8.12 10.68 -12.36
N ARG A 15 8.84 11.59 -11.72
CA ARG A 15 8.42 12.98 -11.69
C ARG A 15 7.01 13.24 -11.21
N THR A 16 6.70 12.84 -10.03
CA THR A 16 5.37 13.04 -9.50
C THR A 16 5.37 14.14 -8.45
N THR A 17 4.22 14.76 -8.24
CA THR A 17 4.04 15.79 -7.23
C THR A 17 3.20 15.25 -6.09
N HIS A 18 3.20 15.97 -4.97
CA HIS A 18 2.35 15.59 -3.85
C HIS A 18 0.89 15.56 -4.25
N ALA A 19 0.47 16.51 -5.08
CA ALA A 19 -0.92 16.54 -5.52
C ALA A 19 -1.26 15.32 -6.36
N GLU A 20 -0.35 14.91 -7.22
CA GLU A 20 -0.57 13.71 -8.04
C GLU A 20 -0.59 12.45 -7.19
N LEU A 21 0.27 12.40 -6.18
CA LEU A 21 0.26 11.26 -5.27
C LEU A 21 -1.06 11.18 -4.48
N ALA A 22 -1.56 12.33 -4.04
CA ALA A 22 -2.83 12.36 -3.32
C ALA A 22 -3.97 11.89 -4.21
N LEU A 23 -3.94 12.30 -5.47
CA LEU A 23 -4.96 11.90 -6.40
C LEU A 23 -4.90 10.41 -6.66
N LEU A 24 -3.71 9.86 -6.77
CA LEU A 24 -3.54 8.43 -6.96
C LEU A 24 -4.08 7.67 -5.75
N GLN A 25 -3.80 8.15 -4.54
CA GLN A 25 -4.32 7.51 -3.36
C GLN A 25 -5.85 7.53 -3.33
N ALA A 26 -6.45 8.63 -3.75
CA ALA A 26 -7.90 8.72 -3.81
C ALA A 26 -8.46 7.71 -4.81
N THR A 27 -7.79 7.55 -5.94
CA THR A 27 -8.21 6.59 -6.96
C THR A 27 -8.16 5.16 -6.42
N LEU A 28 -7.07 4.82 -5.73
CA LEU A 28 -6.93 3.49 -5.16
C LEU A 28 -7.98 3.23 -4.09
N THR A 29 -8.21 4.23 -3.24
CA THR A 29 -9.21 4.10 -2.19
C THR A 29 -10.59 3.86 -2.78
N GLU A 30 -10.94 4.62 -3.81
CA GLU A 30 -12.23 4.48 -4.40
C GLU A 30 -12.41 3.14 -5.10
N ALA A 31 -11.37 2.66 -5.76
CA ALA A 31 -11.43 1.35 -6.39
C ALA A 31 -11.68 0.26 -5.35
N CYS A 32 -11.03 0.38 -4.18
CA CYS A 32 -11.22 -0.59 -3.12
C CYS A 32 -12.67 -0.56 -2.62
N LEU A 33 -13.24 0.63 -2.50
CA LEU A 33 -14.63 0.74 -2.06
C LEU A 33 -15.59 0.11 -3.06
N ARG A 34 -15.34 0.34 -4.34
CA ARG A 34 -16.20 -0.23 -5.37
C ARG A 34 -16.16 -1.75 -5.40
N LEU A 35 -14.97 -2.32 -5.28
CA LEU A 35 -14.85 -3.77 -5.30
C LEU A 35 -15.45 -4.38 -4.04
N THR A 36 -15.22 -3.76 -2.90
CA THR A 36 -15.81 -4.24 -1.67
C THR A 36 -17.33 -4.24 -1.75
N ALA A 37 -17.90 -3.20 -2.36
CA ALA A 37 -19.35 -3.12 -2.51
C ALA A 37 -19.88 -4.24 -3.40
N ARG A 38 -19.03 -4.82 -4.24
CA ARG A 38 -19.45 -5.91 -5.08
C ARG A 38 -19.14 -7.26 -4.47
N GLY A 39 -18.70 -7.32 -3.25
CA GLY A 39 -18.39 -8.57 -2.59
C GLY A 39 -16.93 -8.99 -2.66
N GLU A 40 -16.08 -8.19 -3.27
CA GLU A 40 -14.65 -8.49 -3.34
C GLU A 40 -13.92 -7.59 -2.37
N ALA A 41 -13.89 -7.98 -1.12
CA ALA A 41 -13.35 -7.13 -0.07
C ALA A 41 -11.88 -6.85 -0.27
N VAL A 42 -11.52 -5.59 -0.23
CA VAL A 42 -10.13 -5.16 -0.34
C VAL A 42 -9.99 -3.84 0.38
N ARG A 43 -8.88 -3.66 1.09
CA ARG A 43 -8.60 -2.44 1.82
C ARG A 43 -7.26 -1.88 1.39
N TYR A 44 -7.24 -0.60 1.18
CA TYR A 44 -6.02 0.12 0.87
C TYR A 44 -5.42 0.59 2.20
N LEU A 45 -4.22 0.16 2.50
CA LEU A 45 -3.61 0.46 3.80
C LEU A 45 -2.63 1.62 3.76
N GLY A 46 -2.24 2.05 2.59
CA GLY A 46 -1.37 3.21 2.48
C GLY A 46 -0.26 3.01 1.48
N SER A 47 0.45 4.07 1.23
CA SER A 47 1.55 4.07 0.26
C SER A 47 2.76 4.80 0.81
N THR A 48 3.92 4.43 0.32
CA THR A 48 5.16 5.13 0.56
C THR A 48 5.79 5.42 -0.78
N TYR A 49 6.17 6.66 -1.00
CA TYR A 49 6.83 7.02 -2.25
C TYR A 49 8.31 7.24 -2.01
N LEU A 50 9.12 6.62 -2.85
CA LEU A 50 10.57 6.75 -2.76
C LEU A 50 11.04 7.65 -3.91
N PRO A 51 11.34 8.90 -3.63
CA PRO A 51 11.68 9.82 -4.73
C PRO A 51 12.99 9.50 -5.42
N GLY A 52 13.94 8.91 -4.72
CA GLY A 52 15.18 8.52 -5.36
C GLY A 52 14.96 7.55 -6.50
N PRO A 53 14.48 6.35 -6.25
CA PRO A 53 14.19 5.40 -7.33
C PRO A 53 12.88 5.68 -8.05
N GLN A 54 12.09 6.64 -7.59
CA GLN A 54 10.82 7.02 -8.22
C GLN A 54 9.83 5.86 -8.22
N ARG A 55 9.66 5.26 -7.06
CA ARG A 55 8.77 4.13 -6.92
C ARG A 55 7.75 4.34 -5.84
N LEU A 56 6.54 3.89 -6.11
CA LEU A 56 5.46 3.93 -5.14
C LEU A 56 5.21 2.53 -4.65
N LEU A 57 5.21 2.36 -3.33
CA LEU A 57 4.92 1.08 -2.71
C LEU A 57 3.59 1.22 -2.01
N SER A 58 2.62 0.39 -2.37
CA SER A 58 1.29 0.46 -1.79
C SER A 58 0.94 -0.87 -1.17
N LEU A 59 0.30 -0.82 -0.01
CA LEU A 59 -0.03 -2.02 0.73
C LEU A 59 -1.54 -2.20 0.75
N PHE A 60 -1.98 -3.42 0.48
CA PHE A 60 -3.40 -3.76 0.43
C PHE A 60 -3.67 -5.02 1.22
N GLU A 61 -4.91 -5.13 1.69
CA GLU A 61 -5.37 -6.34 2.35
C GLU A 61 -6.52 -6.88 1.52
N ALA A 62 -6.43 -8.12 1.09
CA ALA A 62 -7.47 -8.73 0.24
C ALA A 62 -7.36 -10.24 0.32
N ALA A 63 -8.37 -10.92 -0.16
CA ALA A 63 -8.36 -12.38 -0.17
C ALA A 63 -7.41 -12.93 -1.24
N THR A 64 -7.30 -12.25 -2.37
CA THR A 64 -6.48 -12.75 -3.47
C THR A 64 -5.66 -11.65 -4.12
N ALA A 65 -4.59 -12.04 -4.77
CA ALA A 65 -3.76 -11.10 -5.52
C ALA A 65 -4.53 -10.50 -6.69
N GLU A 66 -5.45 -11.26 -7.27
CA GLU A 66 -6.20 -10.76 -8.39
C GLU A 66 -7.04 -9.57 -8.07
N ILE A 67 -7.65 -9.55 -6.90
CA ILE A 67 -8.42 -8.40 -6.47
C ILE A 67 -7.51 -7.18 -6.39
N VAL A 68 -6.32 -7.35 -5.84
CA VAL A 68 -5.36 -6.25 -5.70
C VAL A 68 -4.90 -5.79 -7.09
N ARG A 69 -4.71 -6.71 -8.00
CA ARG A 69 -4.31 -6.35 -9.35
C ARG A 69 -5.37 -5.48 -10.01
N THR A 70 -6.64 -5.81 -9.82
CA THR A 70 -7.73 -5.02 -10.38
C THR A 70 -7.72 -3.60 -9.81
N VAL A 71 -7.48 -3.47 -8.51
CA VAL A 71 -7.39 -2.15 -7.90
C VAL A 71 -6.22 -1.38 -8.50
N SER A 72 -5.07 -2.03 -8.60
CA SER A 72 -3.89 -1.37 -9.13
C SER A 72 -4.10 -0.88 -10.56
N GLU A 73 -4.81 -1.66 -11.35
CA GLU A 73 -5.07 -1.27 -12.74
C GLU A 73 -5.93 -0.02 -12.83
N SER A 74 -6.73 0.24 -11.83
CA SER A 74 -7.58 1.43 -11.86
C SER A 74 -6.77 2.71 -11.82
N SER A 75 -5.53 2.64 -11.37
CA SER A 75 -4.67 3.82 -11.33
C SER A 75 -4.08 4.16 -12.69
N GLN A 76 -4.19 3.23 -13.64
CA GLN A 76 -3.63 3.38 -14.97
C GLN A 76 -2.11 3.50 -14.98
N VAL A 77 -1.47 3.15 -13.88
CA VAL A 77 -0.02 3.07 -13.81
C VAL A 77 0.31 1.59 -13.64
N PRO A 78 1.05 1.00 -14.56
CA PRO A 78 1.33 -0.43 -14.46
C PRO A 78 2.11 -0.78 -13.21
N ALA A 79 1.75 -1.88 -12.58
CA ALA A 79 2.52 -2.39 -11.46
C ALA A 79 3.75 -3.10 -11.99
N THR A 80 4.89 -2.82 -11.38
CA THR A 80 6.10 -3.54 -11.72
C THR A 80 6.20 -4.83 -10.93
N SER A 81 5.53 -4.88 -9.78
CA SER A 81 5.45 -6.12 -9.02
C SER A 81 4.24 -6.10 -8.12
N LEU A 82 3.75 -7.27 -7.78
CA LEU A 82 2.66 -7.44 -6.84
C LEU A 82 2.97 -8.71 -6.09
N GLU A 83 3.24 -8.61 -4.80
CA GLU A 83 3.70 -9.75 -4.04
C GLU A 83 3.00 -9.87 -2.71
N ALA A 84 2.85 -11.10 -2.25
CA ALA A 84 2.32 -11.33 -0.92
C ALA A 84 3.30 -10.77 0.10
N ALA A 85 2.78 -10.17 1.14
CA ALA A 85 3.60 -9.53 2.15
C ALA A 85 3.20 -10.05 3.52
N ILE A 86 4.12 -9.97 4.44
CA ILE A 86 3.87 -10.34 5.82
C ILE A 86 4.24 -9.16 6.67
N GLU A 87 3.30 -8.73 7.48
CA GLU A 87 3.58 -7.63 8.36
C GLU A 87 4.14 -8.16 9.66
N LEU A 88 5.26 -7.65 10.07
CA LEU A 88 5.86 -8.07 11.32
C LEU A 88 5.30 -7.26 12.46
N PRO A 89 5.21 -7.85 13.64
CA PRO A 89 4.71 -7.08 14.78
C PRO A 89 5.64 -5.93 15.09
N ARG A 90 5.07 -4.82 15.52
CA ARG A 90 5.88 -3.70 15.89
C ARG A 90 6.68 -4.01 17.10
N PRO A 91 7.93 -3.57 17.16
CA PRO A 91 8.71 -3.76 18.35
C PRO A 91 8.01 -3.10 19.53
N ARG A 92 8.03 -3.79 20.72
CA ARG A 92 7.43 -3.23 21.87
C ARG A 92 8.19 -2.10 22.40
N ARG A 93 7.55 -1.07 22.72
CA ARG A 93 8.20 0.04 23.28
C ARG A 93 8.43 -0.18 24.68
N ARG A 94 9.52 -0.15 25.20
CA ARG A 94 9.74 -0.39 26.51
C ARG A 94 9.66 0.73 27.24
N GLY A 95 8.92 0.95 27.87
CA GLY A 95 8.87 1.98 28.78
C GLY A 95 9.65 3.10 28.46
N GLY A 96 9.48 3.73 27.81
CA GLY A 96 10.09 4.89 27.58
C GLY A 96 11.42 4.88 27.29
N VAL A 97 11.74 4.24 27.31
CA VAL A 97 12.90 4.19 27.21
C VAL A 97 13.46 4.20 26.17
N HIS A 98 13.37 4.11 25.69
CA HIS A 98 13.94 4.04 24.82
C HIS A 98 14.34 4.94 24.17
N HIS A 99 14.34 5.63 24.33
CA HIS A 99 14.59 6.54 23.60
C HIS A 99 15.96 6.68 23.57
N ILE A 100 16.44 6.88 22.61
CA ILE A 100 17.70 6.96 22.51
C ILE A 100 18.19 8.25 22.64
N PRO A 101 19.04 8.42 23.24
CA PRO A 101 19.55 9.69 23.50
C PRO A 101 20.16 10.08 22.28
N ARG A 102 19.92 10.90 21.78
CA ARG A 102 20.39 11.26 20.82
C ARG A 102 21.48 11.82 20.94
N GLY A 103 22.10 11.86 20.59
CA GLY A 103 22.98 12.37 20.71
C GLY A 103 23.78 12.55 21.25
N ARG A 104 23.97 12.58 21.54
CA ARG A 104 24.60 12.81 22.03
C ARG A 104 25.24 12.59 21.75
#